data_e39e9c7442af6f3c21c3c026a26359fc
#
_entry.id   e39e9c7442af6f3c21c3c026a26359fc
#
_cell.length_a   1.000
_cell.length_b   1.000
_cell.length_c   1.000
_cell.angle_alpha   90.00
_cell.angle_beta   90.00
_cell.angle_gamma   90.00
#
_symmetry.space_group_name_H-M   'P 1'
#
loop_
_entity.id
_entity.type
_entity.pdbx_description
1 polymer ?
#
loop_
_entity_poly.entity_id
_entity_poly.type
_entity_poly.pdbx_seq_one_letter_code
_entity_poly.pdbx_strand_id
1 'polypeptide(L)'
;MNTFKICQRVLSGFGIYYDKIASEAAAFGAKKIFLVCGPNLTRIGVAQKTVDTLRAGGFEVEMFNEVEPDPSVQTAVRAAEKARAFGAECVIGVGGGSSLDMAKVCAVLMTNHEDPKSLFGVEKICKAGVPLILVPTSAGTGSEVTDIAILSDLEAKLKVGIASRYLIPQSVILDTELTLSLPKGPTAASGLDALIHAMEAYTSVNATPLTDNFAERAIRLIAPNLRTAWARGDRVEAREAMLVGSFYAGIAFCNAGVTAVHAFAYPIGAEYHIPHGVANSIMLIPVFRFNLIGNLPRFARLAEFLGLDTQGLSLKDAAEKAMCFLEDLIDDVQVSRRLRDYGVKEADIPLLAEGALKAGRLLANNPRTMTLDDAKAIFEHAM
;
A
#
# COMPACT_ATOMS: atom_id res chain seq x y z
N MET A 1 -1.02 -24.89 9.17
CA MET A 1 0.25 -24.20 9.53
C MET A 1 0.23 -22.86 8.84
N ASN A 2 0.28 -21.77 9.57
CA ASN A 2 0.28 -20.43 8.99
C ASN A 2 1.73 -19.89 8.94
N THR A 3 2.15 -19.39 7.78
CA THR A 3 3.43 -18.69 7.64
C THR A 3 3.21 -17.21 7.89
N PHE A 4 4.03 -16.59 8.72
CA PHE A 4 4.01 -15.14 8.96
C PHE A 4 5.22 -14.51 8.26
N LYS A 5 4.94 -13.52 7.40
CA LYS A 5 5.93 -12.86 6.54
C LYS A 5 6.20 -11.44 7.06
N ILE A 6 7.47 -11.07 7.14
CA ILE A 6 7.92 -9.75 7.55
C ILE A 6 9.34 -9.52 7.02
N CYS A 7 9.76 -8.25 6.82
CA CYS A 7 11.13 -7.91 6.47
C CYS A 7 12.12 -8.24 7.61
N GLN A 8 13.40 -8.42 7.25
CA GLN A 8 14.40 -8.85 8.24
C GLN A 8 14.86 -7.73 9.17
N ARG A 9 14.89 -6.48 8.69
CA ARG A 9 15.42 -5.34 9.43
C ARG A 9 14.62 -4.08 9.12
N VAL A 10 14.34 -3.29 10.17
CA VAL A 10 13.67 -1.99 10.08
C VAL A 10 14.44 -0.98 10.90
N LEU A 11 14.74 0.16 10.29
CA LEU A 11 15.22 1.36 10.96
C LEU A 11 14.10 2.40 10.95
N SER A 12 13.83 3.03 12.08
CA SER A 12 12.77 4.04 12.18
C SER A 12 13.26 5.24 12.97
N GLY A 13 12.97 6.45 12.48
CA GLY A 13 13.32 7.69 13.14
C GLY A 13 13.07 8.91 12.27
N PHE A 14 13.47 10.07 12.76
CA PHE A 14 13.42 11.34 12.05
C PHE A 14 14.80 11.74 11.55
N GLY A 15 14.95 12.02 10.25
CA GLY A 15 16.22 12.48 9.64
C GLY A 15 17.32 11.41 9.57
N ILE A 16 16.97 10.13 9.73
CA ILE A 16 17.96 9.05 9.80
C ILE A 16 18.41 8.52 8.43
N TYR A 17 17.63 8.80 7.38
CA TYR A 17 17.82 8.19 6.07
C TYR A 17 19.22 8.36 5.51
N TYR A 18 19.68 9.61 5.41
CA TYR A 18 20.99 9.92 4.83
C TYR A 18 22.15 9.44 5.69
N ASP A 19 21.97 9.34 7.00
CA ASP A 19 22.99 8.83 7.93
C ASP A 19 23.13 7.30 7.86
N LYS A 20 22.06 6.59 7.51
CA LYS A 20 21.97 5.13 7.57
C LYS A 20 22.08 4.42 6.23
N ILE A 21 21.67 5.05 5.13
CA ILE A 21 21.52 4.36 3.85
C ILE A 21 22.85 3.75 3.35
N ALA A 22 23.96 4.44 3.50
CA ALA A 22 25.27 3.91 3.11
C ALA A 22 25.69 2.71 3.96
N SER A 23 25.47 2.77 5.27
CA SER A 23 25.80 1.65 6.17
C SER A 23 24.89 0.44 5.96
N GLU A 24 23.61 0.64 5.64
CA GLU A 24 22.71 -0.45 5.29
C GLU A 24 23.12 -1.12 3.97
N ALA A 25 23.48 -0.35 2.95
CA ALA A 25 23.99 -0.90 1.69
C ALA A 25 25.30 -1.69 1.89
N ALA A 26 26.21 -1.16 2.72
CA ALA A 26 27.48 -1.83 3.04
C ALA A 26 27.28 -3.17 3.76
N ALA A 27 26.22 -3.32 4.57
CA ALA A 27 25.92 -4.57 5.28
C ALA A 27 25.65 -5.75 4.32
N PHE A 28 25.30 -5.48 3.07
CA PHE A 28 25.11 -6.50 2.03
C PHE A 28 26.39 -6.79 1.21
N GLY A 29 27.53 -6.11 1.51
CA GLY A 29 28.76 -6.26 0.78
C GLY A 29 28.74 -5.68 -0.65
N ALA A 30 27.70 -4.96 -1.01
CA ALA A 30 27.52 -4.36 -2.32
C ALA A 30 28.51 -3.20 -2.54
N LYS A 31 28.94 -3.00 -3.80
CA LYS A 31 29.71 -1.85 -4.26
C LYS A 31 28.95 -1.03 -5.30
N LYS A 32 28.07 -1.68 -6.05
CA LYS A 32 27.26 -1.08 -7.11
C LYS A 32 25.80 -1.04 -6.72
N ILE A 33 25.30 0.17 -6.53
CA ILE A 33 23.92 0.42 -6.06
C ILE A 33 23.07 0.93 -7.22
N PHE A 34 21.90 0.33 -7.40
CA PHE A 34 20.89 0.82 -8.35
C PHE A 34 19.75 1.49 -7.58
N LEU A 35 19.62 2.80 -7.75
CA LEU A 35 18.59 3.60 -7.10
C LEU A 35 17.35 3.70 -7.99
N VAL A 36 16.19 3.29 -7.49
CA VAL A 36 14.89 3.36 -8.17
C VAL A 36 13.99 4.38 -7.48
N CYS A 37 13.51 5.37 -8.24
CA CYS A 37 12.59 6.38 -7.72
C CYS A 37 11.72 6.98 -8.83
N GLY A 38 10.74 7.78 -8.45
CA GLY A 38 9.93 8.57 -9.41
C GLY A 38 10.52 9.96 -9.66
N PRO A 39 10.10 10.64 -10.75
CA PRO A 39 10.63 11.94 -11.17
C PRO A 39 10.42 13.05 -10.12
N ASN A 40 9.39 12.94 -9.30
CA ASN A 40 9.12 13.93 -8.24
C ASN A 40 10.25 14.01 -7.21
N LEU A 41 10.85 12.88 -6.83
CA LEU A 41 11.97 12.86 -5.87
C LEU A 41 13.23 13.48 -6.46
N THR A 42 13.43 13.37 -7.77
CA THR A 42 14.49 14.09 -8.49
C THR A 42 14.24 15.59 -8.45
N ARG A 43 13.01 16.03 -8.72
CA ARG A 43 12.64 17.45 -8.75
C ARG A 43 12.81 18.14 -7.39
N ILE A 44 12.52 17.46 -6.28
CA ILE A 44 12.68 18.02 -4.91
C ILE A 44 14.08 17.76 -4.33
N GLY A 45 15.01 17.17 -5.09
CA GLY A 45 16.40 16.99 -4.70
C GLY A 45 16.70 15.75 -3.85
N VAL A 46 15.70 14.99 -3.41
CA VAL A 46 15.89 13.79 -2.56
C VAL A 46 16.72 12.74 -3.29
N ALA A 47 16.41 12.47 -4.56
CA ALA A 47 17.11 11.46 -5.35
C ALA A 47 18.59 11.82 -5.54
N GLN A 48 18.90 13.07 -5.87
CA GLN A 48 20.28 13.51 -6.04
C GLN A 48 21.07 13.46 -4.73
N LYS A 49 20.48 13.93 -3.62
CA LYS A 49 21.12 13.86 -2.30
C LYS A 49 21.40 12.41 -1.89
N THR A 50 20.51 11.47 -2.25
CA THR A 50 20.73 10.03 -2.03
C THR A 50 21.95 9.52 -2.81
N VAL A 51 22.05 9.86 -4.11
CA VAL A 51 23.19 9.50 -4.95
C VAL A 51 24.51 10.04 -4.36
N ASP A 52 24.51 11.30 -3.96
CA ASP A 52 25.70 11.96 -3.41
C ASP A 52 26.12 11.32 -2.08
N THR A 53 25.16 11.01 -1.21
CA THR A 53 25.39 10.32 0.07
C THR A 53 26.01 8.94 -0.13
N LEU A 54 25.47 8.16 -1.07
CA LEU A 54 25.99 6.82 -1.38
C LEU A 54 27.39 6.89 -2.00
N ARG A 55 27.63 7.83 -2.93
CA ARG A 55 28.95 8.04 -3.53
C ARG A 55 29.99 8.48 -2.50
N ALA A 56 29.60 9.37 -1.58
CA ALA A 56 30.46 9.74 -0.45
C ALA A 56 30.79 8.54 0.46
N GLY A 57 29.88 7.56 0.55
CA GLY A 57 30.08 6.28 1.22
C GLY A 57 30.92 5.27 0.43
N GLY A 58 31.45 5.63 -0.74
CA GLY A 58 32.34 4.79 -1.55
C GLY A 58 31.63 3.86 -2.53
N PHE A 59 30.34 4.05 -2.82
CA PHE A 59 29.58 3.25 -3.76
C PHE A 59 29.61 3.84 -5.17
N GLU A 60 29.59 2.97 -6.18
CA GLU A 60 29.16 3.33 -7.52
C GLU A 60 27.63 3.35 -7.54
N VAL A 61 27.04 4.40 -8.11
CA VAL A 61 25.57 4.57 -8.08
C VAL A 61 25.07 4.91 -9.48
N GLU A 62 24.14 4.09 -9.96
CA GLU A 62 23.33 4.37 -11.13
C GLU A 62 21.87 4.57 -10.70
N MET A 63 21.18 5.55 -11.32
CA MET A 63 19.82 5.91 -10.94
C MET A 63 18.82 5.66 -12.08
N PHE A 64 17.67 5.10 -11.72
CA PHE A 64 16.47 5.04 -12.55
C PHE A 64 15.36 5.87 -11.90
N ASN A 65 15.05 7.02 -12.49
CA ASN A 65 14.11 8.00 -11.96
C ASN A 65 12.85 8.21 -12.85
N GLU A 66 12.55 7.18 -13.67
CA GLU A 66 11.47 7.24 -14.65
C GLU A 66 10.23 6.45 -14.21
N VAL A 67 10.09 6.16 -12.90
CA VAL A 67 8.94 5.39 -12.41
C VAL A 67 7.70 6.28 -12.43
N GLU A 68 6.77 5.93 -13.31
CA GLU A 68 5.45 6.56 -13.42
C GLU A 68 4.48 6.05 -12.33
N PRO A 69 3.41 6.79 -12.03
CA PRO A 69 2.28 6.24 -11.29
C PRO A 69 1.72 5.00 -11.99
N ASP A 70 1.35 3.97 -11.21
CA ASP A 70 0.88 2.68 -11.76
C ASP A 70 1.86 2.07 -12.79
N PRO A 71 3.09 1.73 -12.38
CA PRO A 71 4.19 1.46 -13.28
C PRO A 71 3.93 0.27 -14.21
N SER A 72 4.38 0.40 -15.46
CA SER A 72 4.14 -0.59 -16.49
C SER A 72 5.18 -1.72 -16.48
N VAL A 73 4.81 -2.86 -17.09
CA VAL A 73 5.76 -3.96 -17.37
C VAL A 73 6.94 -3.47 -18.18
N GLN A 74 6.69 -2.60 -19.16
CA GLN A 74 7.73 -2.04 -20.03
C GLN A 74 8.75 -1.21 -19.22
N THR A 75 8.28 -0.44 -18.24
CA THR A 75 9.18 0.31 -17.35
C THR A 75 9.99 -0.63 -16.46
N ALA A 76 9.40 -1.74 -16.00
CA ALA A 76 10.14 -2.76 -15.23
C ALA A 76 11.25 -3.42 -16.06
N VAL A 77 10.99 -3.71 -17.34
CA VAL A 77 12.01 -4.24 -18.28
C VAL A 77 13.15 -3.25 -18.43
N ARG A 78 12.86 -1.97 -18.75
CA ARG A 78 13.89 -0.94 -18.90
C ARG A 78 14.74 -0.75 -17.64
N ALA A 79 14.08 -0.71 -16.46
CA ALA A 79 14.79 -0.60 -15.19
C ALA A 79 15.74 -1.79 -14.95
N ALA A 80 15.27 -3.01 -15.19
CA ALA A 80 16.06 -4.22 -15.02
C ALA A 80 17.22 -4.31 -16.03
N GLU A 81 17.01 -3.93 -17.29
CA GLU A 81 18.08 -3.89 -18.31
C GLU A 81 19.16 -2.89 -17.91
N LYS A 82 18.79 -1.68 -17.48
CA LYS A 82 19.72 -0.66 -17.02
C LYS A 82 20.49 -1.13 -15.79
N ALA A 83 19.83 -1.76 -14.82
CA ALA A 83 20.45 -2.32 -13.62
C ALA A 83 21.46 -3.43 -13.96
N ARG A 84 21.13 -4.33 -14.89
CA ARG A 84 22.01 -5.41 -15.35
C ARG A 84 23.23 -4.85 -16.09
N ALA A 85 23.02 -3.89 -17.01
CA ALA A 85 24.12 -3.25 -17.76
C ALA A 85 25.11 -2.55 -16.82
N PHE A 86 24.63 -1.96 -15.74
CA PHE A 86 25.46 -1.36 -14.69
C PHE A 86 26.15 -2.42 -13.81
N GLY A 87 25.58 -3.61 -13.72
CA GLY A 87 26.07 -4.68 -12.83
C GLY A 87 25.69 -4.42 -11.37
N ALA A 88 24.44 -3.98 -11.13
CA ALA A 88 23.95 -3.67 -9.80
C ALA A 88 24.01 -4.88 -8.85
N GLU A 89 24.52 -4.67 -7.65
CA GLU A 89 24.66 -5.66 -6.59
C GLU A 89 23.63 -5.49 -5.47
N CYS A 90 23.00 -4.31 -5.39
CA CYS A 90 21.90 -4.00 -4.49
C CYS A 90 20.97 -3.00 -5.16
N VAL A 91 19.67 -3.14 -4.91
CA VAL A 91 18.64 -2.17 -5.35
C VAL A 91 18.14 -1.40 -4.12
N ILE A 92 18.05 -0.08 -4.27
CA ILE A 92 17.41 0.80 -3.29
C ILE A 92 16.18 1.43 -3.94
N GLY A 93 14.99 1.20 -3.37
CA GLY A 93 13.75 1.84 -3.77
C GLY A 93 13.40 2.98 -2.83
N VAL A 94 13.22 4.21 -3.38
CA VAL A 94 12.81 5.38 -2.60
C VAL A 94 11.57 5.99 -3.22
N GLY A 95 10.50 6.13 -2.44
CA GLY A 95 9.27 6.74 -2.96
C GLY A 95 7.97 6.21 -2.37
N GLY A 96 6.88 6.45 -3.08
CA GLY A 96 5.60 5.82 -2.79
C GLY A 96 5.51 4.40 -3.36
N GLY A 97 4.36 3.75 -3.21
CA GLY A 97 4.14 2.36 -3.62
C GLY A 97 4.66 2.00 -5.00
N SER A 98 4.40 2.84 -6.03
CA SER A 98 4.87 2.61 -7.40
C SER A 98 6.39 2.46 -7.51
N SER A 99 7.14 3.32 -6.82
CA SER A 99 8.62 3.24 -6.81
C SER A 99 9.12 2.03 -6.03
N LEU A 100 8.45 1.69 -4.94
CA LEU A 100 8.81 0.54 -4.12
C LEU A 100 8.52 -0.78 -4.85
N ASP A 101 7.36 -0.88 -5.50
CA ASP A 101 6.99 -2.04 -6.31
C ASP A 101 7.95 -2.23 -7.49
N MET A 102 8.30 -1.13 -8.18
CA MET A 102 9.30 -1.16 -9.26
C MET A 102 10.66 -1.64 -8.75
N ALA A 103 11.12 -1.16 -7.59
CA ALA A 103 12.39 -1.60 -7.00
C ALA A 103 12.38 -3.09 -6.64
N LYS A 104 11.27 -3.61 -6.09
CA LYS A 104 11.07 -5.05 -5.83
C LYS A 104 11.21 -5.88 -7.09
N VAL A 105 10.47 -5.51 -8.14
CA VAL A 105 10.49 -6.23 -9.41
C VAL A 105 11.88 -6.11 -10.06
N CYS A 106 12.49 -4.93 -10.05
CA CYS A 106 13.85 -4.74 -10.56
C CYS A 106 14.86 -5.64 -9.85
N ALA A 107 14.84 -5.70 -8.50
CA ALA A 107 15.74 -6.55 -7.72
C ALA A 107 15.61 -8.04 -8.10
N VAL A 108 14.37 -8.52 -8.28
CA VAL A 108 14.10 -9.90 -8.68
C VAL A 108 14.54 -10.17 -10.11
N LEU A 109 14.31 -9.26 -11.04
CA LEU A 109 14.71 -9.41 -12.45
C LEU A 109 16.22 -9.39 -12.66
N MET A 110 17.03 -9.01 -11.65
CA MET A 110 18.48 -9.16 -11.72
C MET A 110 18.93 -10.63 -11.77
N THR A 111 18.18 -11.52 -11.19
CA THR A 111 18.51 -12.96 -11.08
C THR A 111 17.54 -13.86 -11.85
N ASN A 112 16.34 -13.37 -12.15
CA ASN A 112 15.32 -14.05 -12.94
C ASN A 112 15.22 -13.32 -14.29
N HIS A 113 15.58 -14.01 -15.37
CA HIS A 113 15.74 -13.39 -16.70
C HIS A 113 14.53 -13.64 -17.61
N GLU A 114 13.48 -14.23 -17.07
CA GLU A 114 12.23 -14.48 -17.75
C GLU A 114 11.47 -13.17 -18.03
N ASP A 115 10.51 -13.24 -18.95
CA ASP A 115 9.57 -12.14 -19.19
C ASP A 115 8.84 -11.80 -17.87
N PRO A 116 8.81 -10.53 -17.42
CA PRO A 116 8.09 -10.13 -16.22
C PRO A 116 6.62 -10.58 -16.18
N LYS A 117 5.97 -10.74 -17.34
CA LYS A 117 4.61 -11.29 -17.42
C LYS A 117 4.51 -12.72 -16.92
N SER A 118 5.57 -13.51 -17.03
CA SER A 118 5.61 -14.88 -16.48
C SER A 118 5.60 -14.93 -14.96
N LEU A 119 5.95 -13.83 -14.30
CA LEU A 119 5.97 -13.70 -12.85
C LEU A 119 4.60 -13.34 -12.26
N PHE A 120 3.60 -13.02 -13.11
CA PHE A 120 2.26 -12.66 -12.67
C PHE A 120 1.59 -13.79 -11.89
N GLY A 121 0.96 -13.44 -10.77
CA GLY A 121 0.31 -14.39 -9.86
C GLY A 121 1.10 -14.65 -8.59
N VAL A 122 0.93 -15.85 -8.03
CA VAL A 122 1.46 -16.19 -6.70
C VAL A 122 2.62 -17.19 -6.82
N GLU A 123 3.73 -16.91 -6.11
CA GLU A 123 4.93 -17.78 -6.00
C GLU A 123 5.49 -18.27 -7.37
N LYS A 124 5.51 -17.39 -8.37
CA LYS A 124 6.09 -17.67 -9.70
C LYS A 124 7.59 -17.35 -9.80
N ILE A 125 8.12 -16.57 -8.86
CA ILE A 125 9.53 -16.22 -8.82
C ILE A 125 10.33 -17.42 -8.32
N CYS A 126 11.32 -17.85 -9.12
CA CYS A 126 12.08 -19.07 -8.83
C CYS A 126 13.31 -18.83 -7.93
N LYS A 127 13.90 -17.61 -7.97
CA LYS A 127 15.11 -17.27 -7.27
C LYS A 127 14.99 -15.93 -6.56
N ALA A 128 15.67 -15.79 -5.41
CA ALA A 128 15.78 -14.49 -4.75
C ALA A 128 16.47 -13.47 -5.68
N GLY A 129 16.04 -12.23 -5.61
CA GLY A 129 16.70 -11.10 -6.27
C GLY A 129 18.02 -10.72 -5.58
N VAL A 130 18.64 -9.64 -6.07
CA VAL A 130 19.73 -8.98 -5.34
C VAL A 130 19.17 -8.33 -4.06
N PRO A 131 20.02 -8.03 -3.05
CA PRO A 131 19.59 -7.31 -1.85
C PRO A 131 18.77 -6.08 -2.18
N LEU A 132 17.72 -5.86 -1.38
CA LEU A 132 16.74 -4.80 -1.57
C LEU A 132 16.55 -4.00 -0.29
N ILE A 133 16.71 -2.67 -0.39
CA ILE A 133 16.38 -1.70 0.66
C ILE A 133 15.21 -0.86 0.18
N LEU A 134 14.18 -0.72 0.98
CA LEU A 134 13.02 0.11 0.65
C LEU A 134 12.85 1.27 1.64
N VAL A 135 12.55 2.44 1.10
CA VAL A 135 12.42 3.70 1.83
C VAL A 135 11.13 4.40 1.40
N PRO A 136 10.03 4.23 2.14
CA PRO A 136 8.77 4.88 1.81
C PRO A 136 8.84 6.39 2.06
N THR A 137 8.23 7.18 1.17
CA THR A 137 8.05 8.63 1.31
C THR A 137 6.56 9.01 1.41
N SER A 138 5.69 8.02 1.50
CA SER A 138 4.26 8.16 1.78
C SER A 138 3.83 7.12 2.81
N ALA A 139 2.76 7.39 3.53
CA ALA A 139 2.18 6.49 4.51
C ALA A 139 0.85 5.95 3.96
N GLY A 140 0.88 4.82 3.27
CA GLY A 140 -0.30 4.31 2.57
C GLY A 140 -0.22 2.83 2.22
N THR A 141 0.52 2.51 1.17
CA THR A 141 0.51 1.18 0.56
C THR A 141 1.13 0.08 1.39
N GLY A 142 2.02 0.42 2.34
CA GLY A 142 2.80 -0.60 3.08
C GLY A 142 3.68 -1.47 2.16
N SER A 143 3.93 -1.04 0.91
CA SER A 143 4.70 -1.82 -0.06
C SER A 143 6.09 -2.18 0.47
N GLU A 144 6.67 -1.35 1.31
CA GLU A 144 7.99 -1.57 1.91
C GLU A 144 8.08 -2.84 2.78
N VAL A 145 6.95 -3.44 3.15
CA VAL A 145 6.93 -4.62 4.04
C VAL A 145 6.13 -5.79 3.47
N THR A 146 5.61 -5.65 2.25
CA THR A 146 4.75 -6.66 1.64
C THR A 146 5.48 -7.53 0.61
N ASP A 147 4.94 -8.69 0.37
CA ASP A 147 5.38 -9.67 -0.63
C ASP A 147 4.71 -9.46 -2.00
N ILE A 148 4.08 -8.31 -2.23
CA ILE A 148 3.30 -8.00 -3.43
C ILE A 148 3.92 -6.80 -4.15
N ALA A 149 3.95 -6.86 -5.49
CA ALA A 149 4.18 -5.73 -6.37
C ALA A 149 3.11 -5.70 -7.46
N ILE A 150 2.62 -4.50 -7.81
CA ILE A 150 1.59 -4.31 -8.82
C ILE A 150 2.21 -3.65 -10.06
N LEU A 151 1.99 -4.23 -11.22
CA LEU A 151 2.37 -3.67 -12.51
C LEU A 151 1.15 -3.52 -13.42
N SER A 152 1.20 -2.53 -14.30
CA SER A 152 0.24 -2.33 -15.37
C SER A 152 0.67 -3.12 -16.62
N ASP A 153 -0.13 -4.07 -17.06
CA ASP A 153 -0.02 -4.63 -18.41
C ASP A 153 -0.83 -3.75 -19.37
N LEU A 154 -0.13 -2.88 -20.09
CA LEU A 154 -0.76 -1.92 -21.00
C LEU A 154 -1.42 -2.60 -22.21
N GLU A 155 -0.95 -3.78 -22.62
CA GLU A 155 -1.53 -4.54 -23.75
C GLU A 155 -2.86 -5.19 -23.31
N ALA A 156 -2.88 -5.82 -22.14
CA ALA A 156 -4.07 -6.42 -21.58
C ALA A 156 -5.01 -5.40 -20.91
N LYS A 157 -4.57 -4.14 -20.74
CA LYS A 157 -5.28 -3.07 -19.99
C LYS A 157 -5.67 -3.51 -18.58
N LEU A 158 -4.78 -4.19 -17.89
CA LEU A 158 -5.01 -4.74 -16.56
C LEU A 158 -3.88 -4.36 -15.60
N LYS A 159 -4.23 -4.16 -14.33
CA LYS A 159 -3.27 -4.14 -13.22
C LYS A 159 -3.11 -5.56 -12.71
N VAL A 160 -1.89 -6.06 -12.68
CA VAL A 160 -1.59 -7.44 -12.31
C VAL A 160 -0.61 -7.47 -11.14
N GLY A 161 -0.94 -8.31 -10.16
CA GLY A 161 -0.09 -8.52 -8.98
C GLY A 161 0.91 -9.65 -9.20
N ILE A 162 2.13 -9.42 -8.74
CA ILE A 162 3.16 -10.42 -8.50
C ILE A 162 3.23 -10.60 -6.99
N ALA A 163 3.00 -11.81 -6.49
CA ALA A 163 3.08 -12.10 -5.07
C ALA A 163 4.13 -13.20 -4.82
N SER A 164 5.18 -12.88 -4.09
CA SER A 164 6.23 -13.83 -3.75
C SER A 164 7.03 -13.39 -2.53
N ARG A 165 7.41 -14.35 -1.69
CA ARG A 165 8.32 -14.13 -0.57
C ARG A 165 9.64 -13.40 -0.96
N TYR A 166 10.04 -13.50 -2.21
CA TYR A 166 11.25 -12.87 -2.73
C TYR A 166 11.12 -11.36 -3.01
N LEU A 167 9.91 -10.81 -2.91
CA LEU A 167 9.65 -9.37 -3.01
C LEU A 167 9.77 -8.64 -1.65
N ILE A 168 9.83 -9.40 -0.54
CA ILE A 168 10.03 -8.79 0.79
C ILE A 168 11.47 -8.28 0.88
N PRO A 169 11.68 -6.99 1.20
CA PRO A 169 13.02 -6.42 1.29
C PRO A 169 13.80 -6.97 2.49
N GLN A 170 15.11 -6.94 2.41
CA GLN A 170 16.00 -7.27 3.52
C GLN A 170 16.05 -6.14 4.55
N SER A 171 15.99 -4.88 4.10
CA SER A 171 15.99 -3.72 5.00
C SER A 171 14.98 -2.67 4.59
N VAL A 172 14.38 -2.01 5.59
CA VAL A 172 13.44 -0.90 5.44
C VAL A 172 13.93 0.27 6.28
N ILE A 173 13.89 1.48 5.73
CA ILE A 173 14.18 2.71 6.46
C ILE A 173 12.91 3.56 6.48
N LEU A 174 12.31 3.69 7.65
CA LEU A 174 11.15 4.53 7.92
C LEU A 174 11.65 5.88 8.45
N ASP A 175 11.84 6.84 7.54
CA ASP A 175 12.25 8.19 7.90
C ASP A 175 11.09 9.16 7.77
N THR A 176 10.61 9.67 8.90
CA THR A 176 9.49 10.59 8.96
C THR A 176 9.76 11.89 8.19
N GLU A 177 11.01 12.39 8.15
CA GLU A 177 11.39 13.60 7.42
C GLU A 177 10.99 13.53 5.95
N LEU A 178 11.14 12.35 5.31
CA LEU A 178 10.82 12.16 3.89
C LEU A 178 9.32 12.27 3.58
N THR A 179 8.47 12.22 4.59
CA THR A 179 7.00 12.33 4.43
C THR A 179 6.48 13.75 4.59
N LEU A 180 7.28 14.69 5.14
CA LEU A 180 6.83 16.05 5.47
C LEU A 180 6.40 16.85 4.24
N SER A 181 7.01 16.58 3.08
CA SER A 181 6.69 17.24 1.81
C SER A 181 5.46 16.71 1.09
N LEU A 182 4.82 15.66 1.64
CA LEU A 182 3.65 15.04 0.98
C LEU A 182 2.45 15.99 1.00
N PRO A 183 1.86 16.33 -0.17
CA PRO A 183 0.72 17.26 -0.24
C PRO A 183 -0.55 16.67 0.40
N LYS A 184 -1.54 17.54 0.68
CA LYS A 184 -2.80 17.17 1.34
C LYS A 184 -3.56 16.05 0.62
N GLY A 185 -3.75 16.14 -0.70
CA GLY A 185 -4.46 15.11 -1.46
C GLY A 185 -3.82 13.72 -1.33
N PRO A 186 -2.53 13.56 -1.67
CA PRO A 186 -1.82 12.30 -1.40
C PRO A 186 -1.81 11.87 0.07
N THR A 187 -1.73 12.80 1.03
CA THR A 187 -1.81 12.47 2.47
C THR A 187 -3.16 11.85 2.82
N ALA A 188 -4.27 12.44 2.33
CA ALA A 188 -5.61 11.90 2.55
C ALA A 188 -5.77 10.52 1.91
N ALA A 189 -5.48 10.42 0.62
CA ALA A 189 -5.67 9.19 -0.13
C ALA A 189 -4.82 8.03 0.43
N SER A 190 -3.53 8.26 0.68
CA SER A 190 -2.65 7.22 1.22
C SER A 190 -2.98 6.89 2.69
N GLY A 191 -3.31 7.87 3.51
CA GLY A 191 -3.64 7.65 4.92
C GLY A 191 -4.94 6.87 5.12
N LEU A 192 -5.97 7.17 4.31
CA LEU A 192 -7.19 6.38 4.29
C LEU A 192 -6.93 4.96 3.78
N ASP A 193 -6.11 4.80 2.75
CA ASP A 193 -5.71 3.50 2.21
C ASP A 193 -5.04 2.63 3.28
N ALA A 194 -4.07 3.19 4.03
CA ALA A 194 -3.42 2.50 5.15
C ALA A 194 -4.42 2.08 6.25
N LEU A 195 -5.39 2.95 6.57
CA LEU A 195 -6.43 2.63 7.55
C LEU A 195 -7.32 1.49 7.05
N ILE A 196 -7.70 1.53 5.77
CA ILE A 196 -8.50 0.49 5.12
C ILE A 196 -7.74 -0.85 5.09
N HIS A 197 -6.45 -0.84 4.74
CA HIS A 197 -5.59 -2.03 4.81
C HIS A 197 -5.64 -2.70 6.18
N ALA A 198 -5.47 -1.91 7.25
CA ALA A 198 -5.51 -2.42 8.62
C ALA A 198 -6.89 -2.99 8.98
N MET A 199 -7.97 -2.29 8.63
CA MET A 199 -9.34 -2.72 8.95
C MET A 199 -9.75 -3.95 8.14
N GLU A 200 -9.39 -4.02 6.86
CA GLU A 200 -9.66 -5.22 6.04
C GLU A 200 -8.86 -6.42 6.53
N ALA A 201 -7.56 -6.23 6.83
CA ALA A 201 -6.75 -7.29 7.42
C ALA A 201 -7.35 -7.81 8.74
N TYR A 202 -7.85 -6.91 9.59
CA TYR A 202 -8.51 -7.27 10.84
C TYR A 202 -9.81 -8.03 10.60
N THR A 203 -10.63 -7.64 9.63
CA THR A 203 -11.95 -8.26 9.35
C THR A 203 -11.87 -9.44 8.38
N SER A 204 -10.69 -9.75 7.84
CA SER A 204 -10.44 -10.89 6.94
C SER A 204 -10.73 -12.23 7.63
N VAL A 205 -11.22 -13.21 6.86
CA VAL A 205 -11.38 -14.59 7.36
C VAL A 205 -10.02 -15.26 7.67
N ASN A 206 -8.93 -14.73 7.13
CA ASN A 206 -7.57 -15.21 7.37
C ASN A 206 -6.88 -14.48 8.53
N ALA A 207 -7.57 -13.58 9.23
CA ALA A 207 -7.02 -12.87 10.37
C ALA A 207 -6.61 -13.84 11.49
N THR A 208 -5.48 -13.56 12.11
CA THR A 208 -4.90 -14.34 13.20
C THR A 208 -4.54 -13.43 14.37
N PRO A 209 -4.33 -13.95 15.57
CA PRO A 209 -3.87 -13.13 16.70
C PRO A 209 -2.59 -12.32 16.40
N LEU A 210 -1.70 -12.83 15.53
CA LEU A 210 -0.51 -12.10 15.10
C LEU A 210 -0.87 -10.92 14.21
N THR A 211 -1.70 -11.13 13.20
CA THR A 211 -2.13 -10.05 12.29
C THR A 211 -3.00 -9.02 12.99
N ASP A 212 -3.83 -9.45 13.96
CA ASP A 212 -4.69 -8.59 14.76
C ASP A 212 -3.89 -7.56 15.56
N ASN A 213 -2.77 -7.96 16.16
CA ASN A 213 -1.91 -7.03 16.90
C ASN A 213 -1.39 -5.89 16.03
N PHE A 214 -0.98 -6.19 14.80
CA PHE A 214 -0.51 -5.16 13.86
C PHE A 214 -1.67 -4.31 13.32
N ALA A 215 -2.79 -4.93 12.97
CA ALA A 215 -3.98 -4.23 12.48
C ALA A 215 -4.54 -3.26 13.52
N GLU A 216 -4.75 -3.72 14.77
CA GLU A 216 -5.20 -2.87 15.87
C GLU A 216 -4.24 -1.71 16.10
N ARG A 217 -2.93 -1.99 16.16
CA ARG A 217 -1.93 -0.95 16.38
C ARG A 217 -1.89 0.07 15.26
N ALA A 218 -2.04 -0.37 14.00
CA ALA A 218 -2.14 0.50 12.84
C ALA A 218 -3.35 1.43 12.93
N ILE A 219 -4.54 0.89 13.23
CA ILE A 219 -5.77 1.68 13.37
C ILE A 219 -5.61 2.74 14.46
N ARG A 220 -5.10 2.36 15.64
CA ARG A 220 -4.87 3.26 16.78
C ARG A 220 -3.84 4.37 16.50
N LEU A 221 -2.92 4.16 15.57
CA LEU A 221 -1.96 5.18 15.14
C LEU A 221 -2.54 6.09 14.06
N ILE A 222 -3.20 5.53 13.05
CA ILE A 222 -3.64 6.27 11.87
C ILE A 222 -4.88 7.12 12.18
N ALA A 223 -5.91 6.53 12.78
CA ALA A 223 -7.21 7.19 12.94
C ALA A 223 -7.15 8.54 13.68
N PRO A 224 -6.44 8.69 14.81
CA PRO A 224 -6.35 9.97 15.51
C PRO A 224 -5.42 10.98 14.83
N ASN A 225 -4.48 10.52 13.98
CA ASN A 225 -3.42 11.36 13.43
C ASN A 225 -3.65 11.81 11.99
N LEU A 226 -4.53 11.15 11.22
CA LEU A 226 -4.74 11.46 9.80
C LEU A 226 -5.23 12.90 9.59
N ARG A 227 -6.21 13.37 10.38
CA ARG A 227 -6.70 14.76 10.33
C ARG A 227 -5.58 15.76 10.56
N THR A 228 -4.74 15.52 11.57
CA THR A 228 -3.61 16.38 11.90
C THR A 228 -2.56 16.38 10.80
N ALA A 229 -2.17 15.20 10.30
CA ALA A 229 -1.19 15.05 9.22
C ALA A 229 -1.66 15.72 7.91
N TRP A 230 -2.97 15.68 7.64
CA TRP A 230 -3.58 16.35 6.50
C TRP A 230 -3.67 17.87 6.67
N ALA A 231 -4.13 18.34 7.83
CA ALA A 231 -4.30 19.76 8.10
C ALA A 231 -2.94 20.47 8.30
N ARG A 232 -2.00 19.81 8.94
CA ARG A 232 -0.70 20.30 9.34
C ARG A 232 0.38 19.31 8.97
N GLY A 233 0.74 19.27 7.68
CA GLY A 233 1.74 18.34 7.14
C GLY A 233 3.15 18.48 7.75
N ASP A 234 3.42 19.55 8.46
CA ASP A 234 4.63 19.85 9.20
C ASP A 234 4.70 19.23 10.61
N ARG A 235 3.60 18.60 11.08
CA ARG A 235 3.57 17.93 12.39
C ARG A 235 4.27 16.58 12.35
N VAL A 236 5.50 16.57 12.86
CA VAL A 236 6.38 15.38 12.82
C VAL A 236 5.73 14.19 13.51
N GLU A 237 5.15 14.36 14.69
CA GLU A 237 4.54 13.28 15.47
C GLU A 237 3.36 12.64 14.74
N ALA A 238 2.54 13.45 14.05
CA ALA A 238 1.44 12.95 13.26
C ALA A 238 1.95 12.21 12.02
N ARG A 239 2.96 12.71 11.33
CA ARG A 239 3.60 12.04 10.18
C ARG A 239 4.26 10.73 10.58
N GLU A 240 4.94 10.69 11.73
CA GLU A 240 5.53 9.46 12.27
C GLU A 240 4.46 8.41 12.57
N ALA A 241 3.38 8.82 13.26
CA ALA A 241 2.26 7.94 13.53
C ALA A 241 1.63 7.38 12.25
N MET A 242 1.47 8.21 11.21
CA MET A 242 0.98 7.77 9.90
C MET A 242 1.93 6.78 9.25
N LEU A 243 3.24 7.05 9.22
CA LEU A 243 4.25 6.21 8.59
C LEU A 243 4.36 4.84 9.27
N VAL A 244 4.48 4.83 10.60
CA VAL A 244 4.56 3.60 11.39
C VAL A 244 3.23 2.84 11.34
N GLY A 245 2.10 3.56 11.36
CA GLY A 245 0.77 2.97 11.20
C GLY A 245 0.60 2.28 9.84
N SER A 246 1.04 2.91 8.75
CA SER A 246 1.04 2.34 7.41
C SER A 246 1.91 1.08 7.32
N PHE A 247 3.10 1.11 7.92
CA PHE A 247 3.99 -0.05 8.01
C PHE A 247 3.33 -1.22 8.74
N TYR A 248 2.67 -0.98 9.89
CA TYR A 248 1.94 -2.02 10.61
C TYR A 248 0.74 -2.54 9.82
N ALA A 249 0.00 -1.67 9.13
CA ALA A 249 -1.07 -2.08 8.22
C ALA A 249 -0.53 -3.00 7.12
N GLY A 250 0.64 -2.65 6.55
CA GLY A 250 1.37 -3.47 5.57
C GLY A 250 1.67 -4.88 6.08
N ILE A 251 2.19 -5.01 7.30
CA ILE A 251 2.44 -6.32 7.94
C ILE A 251 1.13 -7.09 8.09
N ALA A 252 0.08 -6.44 8.58
CA ALA A 252 -1.20 -7.08 8.83
C ALA A 252 -1.80 -7.65 7.54
N PHE A 253 -1.94 -6.83 6.48
CA PHE A 253 -2.58 -7.29 5.26
C PHE A 253 -1.69 -8.21 4.40
N CYS A 254 -0.37 -8.09 4.47
CA CYS A 254 0.54 -9.04 3.83
C CYS A 254 0.27 -10.49 4.28
N ASN A 255 -0.20 -10.66 5.51
CA ASN A 255 -0.42 -11.96 6.13
C ASN A 255 -1.90 -12.37 6.23
N ALA A 256 -2.84 -11.43 6.35
CA ALA A 256 -4.29 -11.70 6.41
C ALA A 256 -5.00 -11.46 5.08
N GLY A 257 -4.40 -10.70 4.18
CA GLY A 257 -5.01 -10.24 2.92
C GLY A 257 -5.96 -9.06 3.13
N VAL A 258 -6.23 -8.33 2.04
CA VAL A 258 -7.32 -7.37 1.93
C VAL A 258 -8.56 -8.07 1.38
N THR A 259 -9.72 -7.43 1.42
CA THR A 259 -11.02 -8.02 1.18
C THR A 259 -11.81 -7.31 0.07
N ALA A 260 -13.12 -7.16 0.25
CA ALA A 260 -14.01 -6.61 -0.77
C ALA A 260 -13.81 -5.12 -1.05
N VAL A 261 -13.33 -4.29 -0.11
CA VAL A 261 -13.11 -2.86 -0.40
C VAL A 261 -12.14 -2.71 -1.56
N HIS A 262 -11.00 -3.39 -1.50
CA HIS A 262 -10.03 -3.39 -2.57
C HIS A 262 -10.56 -4.05 -3.86
N ALA A 263 -11.33 -5.13 -3.75
CA ALA A 263 -11.94 -5.77 -4.91
C ALA A 263 -12.86 -4.82 -5.69
N PHE A 264 -13.61 -3.98 -4.97
CA PHE A 264 -14.51 -2.99 -5.56
C PHE A 264 -13.78 -1.74 -6.08
N ALA A 265 -12.66 -1.37 -5.48
CA ALA A 265 -11.84 -0.24 -5.93
C ALA A 265 -11.12 -0.53 -7.27
N TYR A 266 -10.80 -1.78 -7.58
CA TYR A 266 -10.04 -2.12 -8.79
C TYR A 266 -10.74 -1.71 -10.10
N PRO A 267 -12.01 -2.06 -10.37
CA PRO A 267 -12.67 -1.63 -11.60
C PRO A 267 -12.85 -0.12 -11.66
N ILE A 268 -13.07 0.56 -10.52
CA ILE A 268 -13.18 2.02 -10.46
C ILE A 268 -11.87 2.67 -10.91
N GLY A 269 -10.75 2.22 -10.37
CA GLY A 269 -9.43 2.73 -10.73
C GLY A 269 -9.06 2.46 -12.19
N ALA A 270 -9.44 1.29 -12.72
CA ALA A 270 -9.15 0.91 -14.10
C ALA A 270 -9.94 1.73 -15.12
N GLU A 271 -11.25 1.92 -14.90
CA GLU A 271 -12.15 2.57 -15.87
C GLU A 271 -12.13 4.09 -15.77
N TYR A 272 -12.00 4.64 -14.55
CA TYR A 272 -12.14 6.09 -14.31
C TYR A 272 -10.85 6.78 -13.88
N HIS A 273 -9.74 6.04 -13.80
CA HIS A 273 -8.43 6.55 -13.36
C HIS A 273 -8.48 7.26 -11.99
N ILE A 274 -9.42 6.86 -11.13
CA ILE A 274 -9.52 7.36 -9.76
C ILE A 274 -8.31 6.83 -8.97
N PRO A 275 -7.59 7.69 -8.23
CA PRO A 275 -6.45 7.26 -7.42
C PRO A 275 -6.86 6.13 -6.45
N HIS A 276 -6.01 5.12 -6.29
CA HIS A 276 -6.33 3.88 -5.58
C HIS A 276 -6.89 4.10 -4.17
N GLY A 277 -6.22 4.91 -3.33
CA GLY A 277 -6.70 5.20 -1.98
C GLY A 277 -8.02 5.97 -1.96
N VAL A 278 -8.32 6.78 -3.00
CA VAL A 278 -9.61 7.44 -3.14
C VAL A 278 -10.70 6.42 -3.49
N ALA A 279 -10.44 5.52 -4.45
CA ALA A 279 -11.38 4.47 -4.83
C ALA A 279 -11.71 3.55 -3.63
N ASN A 280 -10.69 3.17 -2.84
CA ASN A 280 -10.88 2.42 -1.61
C ASN A 280 -11.73 3.20 -0.58
N SER A 281 -11.50 4.51 -0.44
CA SER A 281 -12.25 5.36 0.50
C SER A 281 -13.73 5.46 0.14
N ILE A 282 -14.06 5.55 -1.15
CA ILE A 282 -15.45 5.58 -1.64
C ILE A 282 -16.16 4.26 -1.30
N MET A 283 -15.48 3.13 -1.51
CA MET A 283 -16.08 1.82 -1.32
C MET A 283 -16.07 1.33 0.14
N LEU A 284 -15.33 1.99 1.04
CA LEU A 284 -15.18 1.56 2.43
C LEU A 284 -16.53 1.36 3.12
N ILE A 285 -17.33 2.41 3.18
CA ILE A 285 -18.58 2.39 3.95
C ILE A 285 -19.63 1.45 3.35
N PRO A 286 -19.94 1.50 2.04
CA PRO A 286 -20.89 0.57 1.44
C PRO A 286 -20.52 -0.91 1.64
N VAL A 287 -19.25 -1.24 1.43
CA VAL A 287 -18.76 -2.62 1.59
C VAL A 287 -18.77 -3.04 3.07
N PHE A 288 -18.32 -2.18 3.98
CA PHE A 288 -18.28 -2.54 5.40
C PHE A 288 -19.70 -2.72 5.98
N ARG A 289 -20.65 -1.86 5.63
CA ARG A 289 -22.06 -2.06 6.03
C ARG A 289 -22.62 -3.37 5.51
N PHE A 290 -22.30 -3.75 4.27
CA PHE A 290 -22.66 -5.08 3.76
C PHE A 290 -22.01 -6.19 4.59
N ASN A 291 -20.76 -6.05 4.99
CA ASN A 291 -19.97 -7.06 5.68
C ASN A 291 -20.29 -7.21 7.17
N LEU A 292 -20.92 -6.21 7.82
CA LEU A 292 -21.14 -6.19 9.29
C LEU A 292 -21.67 -7.50 9.85
N ILE A 293 -22.69 -8.07 9.20
CA ILE A 293 -23.35 -9.29 9.66
C ILE A 293 -22.49 -10.55 9.47
N GLY A 294 -21.46 -10.49 8.64
CA GLY A 294 -20.54 -11.61 8.42
C GLY A 294 -19.62 -11.88 9.63
N ASN A 295 -19.31 -10.83 10.41
CA ASN A 295 -18.55 -10.97 11.67
C ASN A 295 -18.75 -9.75 12.58
N LEU A 296 -19.98 -9.56 13.02
CA LEU A 296 -20.40 -8.40 13.82
C LEU A 296 -19.50 -8.09 15.02
N PRO A 297 -19.01 -9.08 15.81
CA PRO A 297 -18.11 -8.81 16.93
C PRO A 297 -16.81 -8.11 16.51
N ARG A 298 -16.23 -8.48 15.37
CA ARG A 298 -14.98 -7.83 14.88
C ARG A 298 -15.25 -6.42 14.41
N PHE A 299 -16.34 -6.18 13.69
CA PHE A 299 -16.72 -4.84 13.28
C PHE A 299 -17.05 -3.91 14.46
N ALA A 300 -17.70 -4.44 15.52
CA ALA A 300 -17.94 -3.66 16.73
C ALA A 300 -16.63 -3.24 17.44
N ARG A 301 -15.62 -4.11 17.47
CA ARG A 301 -14.31 -3.77 18.05
C ARG A 301 -13.52 -2.72 17.26
N LEU A 302 -13.82 -2.51 15.98
CA LEU A 302 -13.23 -1.39 15.25
C LEU A 302 -13.53 -0.05 15.93
N ALA A 303 -14.70 0.13 16.54
CA ALA A 303 -15.02 1.35 17.28
C ALA A 303 -14.03 1.60 18.43
N GLU A 304 -13.66 0.57 19.17
CA GLU A 304 -12.67 0.66 20.26
C GLU A 304 -11.28 1.02 19.71
N PHE A 305 -10.89 0.43 18.59
CA PHE A 305 -9.60 0.73 17.94
C PHE A 305 -9.53 2.15 17.39
N LEU A 306 -10.67 2.67 16.93
CA LEU A 306 -10.82 4.06 16.50
C LEU A 306 -10.87 5.06 17.68
N GLY A 307 -10.83 4.57 18.92
CA GLY A 307 -10.84 5.40 20.14
C GLY A 307 -12.24 5.85 20.59
N LEU A 308 -13.29 5.18 20.11
CA LEU A 308 -14.67 5.54 20.44
C LEU A 308 -15.11 4.84 21.74
N ASP A 309 -15.87 5.55 22.57
CA ASP A 309 -16.54 4.93 23.74
C ASP A 309 -17.67 4.01 23.27
N THR A 310 -17.61 2.75 23.64
CA THR A 310 -18.58 1.71 23.29
C THR A 310 -19.34 1.17 24.51
N GLN A 311 -19.16 1.78 25.70
CA GLN A 311 -19.79 1.32 26.92
C GLN A 311 -21.33 1.37 26.80
N GLY A 312 -21.98 0.26 27.10
CA GLY A 312 -23.44 0.13 27.07
C GLY A 312 -24.04 0.00 25.66
N LEU A 313 -23.24 0.02 24.59
CA LEU A 313 -23.73 -0.18 23.23
C LEU A 313 -23.91 -1.67 22.92
N SER A 314 -24.91 -1.97 22.08
CA SER A 314 -24.96 -3.27 21.42
C SER A 314 -23.82 -3.40 20.42
N LEU A 315 -23.46 -4.64 20.03
CA LEU A 315 -22.46 -4.86 18.98
C LEU A 315 -22.81 -4.13 17.67
N LYS A 316 -24.09 -4.08 17.34
CA LYS A 316 -24.56 -3.39 16.12
C LYS A 316 -24.37 -1.88 16.23
N ASP A 317 -24.73 -1.29 17.38
CA ASP A 317 -24.61 0.17 17.57
C ASP A 317 -23.12 0.58 17.62
N ALA A 318 -22.26 -0.25 18.25
CA ALA A 318 -20.83 -0.01 18.26
C ALA A 318 -20.23 -0.08 16.82
N ALA A 319 -20.64 -1.07 16.03
CA ALA A 319 -20.20 -1.18 14.65
C ALA A 319 -20.67 0.01 13.81
N GLU A 320 -21.94 0.43 13.95
CA GLU A 320 -22.45 1.62 13.21
C GLU A 320 -21.77 2.91 13.66
N LYS A 321 -21.45 3.05 14.95
CA LYS A 321 -20.67 4.18 15.46
C LYS A 321 -19.29 4.27 14.81
N ALA A 322 -18.64 3.12 14.55
CA ALA A 322 -17.39 3.08 13.79
C ALA A 322 -17.59 3.56 12.34
N MET A 323 -18.69 3.16 11.68
CA MET A 323 -18.99 3.61 10.30
C MET A 323 -19.20 5.13 10.25
N CYS A 324 -19.98 5.70 11.17
CA CYS A 324 -20.17 7.16 11.25
C CYS A 324 -18.84 7.90 11.46
N PHE A 325 -17.97 7.43 12.35
CA PHE A 325 -16.64 8.03 12.55
C PHE A 325 -15.80 8.02 11.26
N LEU A 326 -15.86 6.92 10.51
CA LEU A 326 -15.11 6.80 9.25
C LEU A 326 -15.68 7.71 8.16
N GLU A 327 -16.99 7.88 8.10
CA GLU A 327 -17.64 8.85 7.22
C GLU A 327 -17.15 10.28 7.52
N ASP A 328 -17.17 10.68 8.79
CA ASP A 328 -16.69 11.99 9.23
C ASP A 328 -15.19 12.16 8.93
N LEU A 329 -14.38 11.11 9.14
CA LEU A 329 -12.96 11.16 8.85
C LEU A 329 -12.66 11.39 7.36
N ILE A 330 -13.38 10.69 6.48
CA ILE A 330 -13.24 10.84 5.02
C ILE A 330 -13.64 12.25 4.58
N ASP A 331 -14.74 12.77 5.10
CA ASP A 331 -15.24 14.11 4.78
C ASP A 331 -14.28 15.20 5.30
N ASP A 332 -13.74 15.06 6.51
CA ASP A 332 -12.78 16.00 7.11
C ASP A 332 -11.48 16.14 6.32
N VAL A 333 -11.02 15.05 5.70
CA VAL A 333 -9.83 15.08 4.83
C VAL A 333 -10.16 15.37 3.35
N GLN A 334 -11.40 15.80 3.08
CA GLN A 334 -11.90 16.29 1.79
C GLN A 334 -11.81 15.26 0.66
N VAL A 335 -12.09 14.00 0.95
CA VAL A 335 -12.29 12.97 -0.07
C VAL A 335 -13.78 12.76 -0.27
N SER A 336 -14.29 12.93 -1.50
CA SER A 336 -15.71 12.65 -1.77
C SER A 336 -15.99 11.15 -1.68
N ARG A 337 -17.09 10.80 -1.03
CA ARG A 337 -17.56 9.42 -0.88
C ARG A 337 -18.51 8.97 -1.98
N ARG A 338 -18.68 9.76 -3.05
CA ARG A 338 -19.64 9.51 -4.11
C ARG A 338 -18.98 9.27 -5.44
N LEU A 339 -19.28 8.16 -6.06
CA LEU A 339 -18.78 7.79 -7.38
C LEU A 339 -19.16 8.82 -8.47
N ARG A 340 -20.34 9.41 -8.37
CA ARG A 340 -20.82 10.43 -9.32
C ARG A 340 -19.92 11.66 -9.39
N ASP A 341 -19.25 12.02 -8.30
CA ASP A 341 -18.36 13.19 -8.23
C ASP A 341 -17.07 12.96 -9.03
N TYR A 342 -16.80 11.70 -9.39
CA TYR A 342 -15.69 11.28 -10.23
C TYR A 342 -16.13 10.86 -11.65
N GLY A 343 -17.37 11.17 -12.04
CA GLY A 343 -17.88 10.94 -13.39
C GLY A 343 -18.46 9.55 -13.65
N VAL A 344 -18.57 8.69 -12.64
CA VAL A 344 -19.24 7.38 -12.74
C VAL A 344 -20.73 7.58 -12.90
N LYS A 345 -21.36 6.81 -13.77
CA LYS A 345 -22.80 6.86 -14.06
C LYS A 345 -23.49 5.59 -13.55
N GLU A 346 -24.77 5.70 -13.21
CA GLU A 346 -25.58 4.54 -12.80
C GLU A 346 -25.57 3.41 -13.85
N ALA A 347 -25.51 3.76 -15.14
CA ALA A 347 -25.45 2.80 -16.23
C ALA A 347 -24.18 1.93 -16.21
N ASP A 348 -23.11 2.36 -15.52
CA ASP A 348 -21.84 1.66 -15.45
C ASP A 348 -21.79 0.64 -14.29
N ILE A 349 -22.74 0.69 -13.37
CA ILE A 349 -22.81 -0.18 -12.18
C ILE A 349 -22.73 -1.68 -12.54
N PRO A 350 -23.46 -2.21 -13.54
CA PRO A 350 -23.35 -3.62 -13.88
C PRO A 350 -21.93 -4.04 -14.26
N LEU A 351 -21.23 -3.23 -15.06
CA LEU A 351 -19.86 -3.49 -15.49
C LEU A 351 -18.89 -3.46 -14.31
N LEU A 352 -19.03 -2.46 -13.43
CA LEU A 352 -18.20 -2.34 -12.22
C LEU A 352 -18.43 -3.50 -11.27
N ALA A 353 -19.68 -3.94 -11.08
CA ALA A 353 -20.02 -5.07 -10.23
C ALA A 353 -19.41 -6.39 -10.76
N GLU A 354 -19.52 -6.65 -12.07
CA GLU A 354 -18.86 -7.78 -12.70
C GLU A 354 -17.33 -7.72 -12.56
N GLY A 355 -16.76 -6.52 -12.70
CA GLY A 355 -15.33 -6.27 -12.51
C GLY A 355 -14.86 -6.60 -11.11
N ALA A 356 -15.59 -6.15 -10.09
CA ALA A 356 -15.30 -6.41 -8.68
C ALA A 356 -15.32 -7.92 -8.36
N LEU A 357 -16.29 -8.65 -8.90
CA LEU A 357 -16.42 -10.10 -8.69
C LEU A 357 -15.30 -10.92 -9.34
N LYS A 358 -14.57 -10.38 -10.32
CA LYS A 358 -13.38 -11.05 -10.90
C LYS A 358 -12.19 -11.07 -9.94
N ALA A 359 -12.19 -10.24 -8.89
CA ALA A 359 -11.15 -10.23 -7.87
C ALA A 359 -11.30 -11.38 -6.85
N GLY A 360 -11.51 -12.60 -7.33
CA GLY A 360 -11.85 -13.77 -6.51
C GLY A 360 -10.88 -14.03 -5.35
N ARG A 361 -9.57 -13.76 -5.53
CA ARG A 361 -8.57 -13.89 -4.45
C ARG A 361 -8.86 -12.97 -3.26
N LEU A 362 -9.33 -11.75 -3.51
CA LEU A 362 -9.66 -10.79 -2.46
C LEU A 362 -11.00 -11.13 -1.82
N LEU A 363 -11.97 -11.51 -2.63
CA LEU A 363 -13.30 -11.92 -2.16
C LEU A 363 -13.27 -13.20 -1.34
N ALA A 364 -12.31 -14.10 -1.57
CA ALA A 364 -12.09 -15.28 -0.74
C ALA A 364 -11.68 -14.93 0.70
N ASN A 365 -11.12 -13.74 0.92
CA ASN A 365 -10.75 -13.25 2.26
C ASN A 365 -11.92 -12.55 2.96
N ASN A 366 -13.00 -12.24 2.23
CA ASN A 366 -14.10 -11.41 2.73
C ASN A 366 -14.96 -12.15 3.75
N PRO A 367 -15.38 -11.52 4.87
CA PRO A 367 -16.15 -12.20 5.92
C PRO A 367 -17.58 -12.59 5.50
N ARG A 368 -18.07 -12.06 4.38
CA ARG A 368 -19.39 -12.38 3.83
C ARG A 368 -19.27 -12.66 2.33
N THR A 369 -19.86 -13.75 1.87
CA THR A 369 -20.02 -14.04 0.44
C THR A 369 -20.98 -13.04 -0.19
N MET A 370 -20.80 -12.75 -1.48
CA MET A 370 -21.65 -11.81 -2.21
C MET A 370 -22.01 -12.32 -3.59
N THR A 371 -23.20 -11.97 -4.02
CA THR A 371 -23.74 -12.21 -5.36
C THR A 371 -23.52 -10.99 -6.26
N LEU A 372 -23.85 -11.12 -7.55
CA LEU A 372 -23.81 -9.97 -8.47
C LEU A 372 -24.82 -8.88 -8.06
N ASP A 373 -25.98 -9.26 -7.54
CA ASP A 373 -26.99 -8.31 -7.09
C ASP A 373 -26.53 -7.57 -5.80
N ASP A 374 -25.86 -8.27 -4.89
CA ASP A 374 -25.20 -7.63 -3.74
C ASP A 374 -24.15 -6.61 -4.21
N ALA A 375 -23.33 -6.99 -5.19
CA ALA A 375 -22.29 -6.11 -5.72
C ALA A 375 -22.89 -4.84 -6.38
N LYS A 376 -23.96 -4.98 -7.16
CA LYS A 376 -24.69 -3.83 -7.72
C LYS A 376 -25.24 -2.92 -6.62
N ALA A 377 -25.92 -3.49 -5.61
CA ALA A 377 -26.46 -2.71 -4.50
C ALA A 377 -25.38 -1.96 -3.72
N ILE A 378 -24.18 -2.55 -3.54
CA ILE A 378 -23.03 -1.87 -2.92
C ILE A 378 -22.59 -0.65 -3.75
N PHE A 379 -22.49 -0.78 -5.09
CA PHE A 379 -22.17 0.35 -5.97
C PHE A 379 -23.27 1.42 -5.98
N GLU A 380 -24.55 1.03 -5.98
CA GLU A 380 -25.68 1.95 -5.87
C GLU A 380 -25.62 2.81 -4.59
N HIS A 381 -25.20 2.22 -3.47
CA HIS A 381 -25.01 2.97 -2.21
C HIS A 381 -23.80 3.93 -2.24
N ALA A 382 -22.87 3.74 -3.17
CA ALA A 382 -21.73 4.61 -3.37
C ALA A 382 -21.98 5.74 -4.38
N MET A 383 -23.13 5.76 -5.07
CA MET A 383 -23.51 6.80 -6.04
C MET A 383 -23.98 8.08 -5.33
#